data_43d848cec0771eb297354437fddfd789
#
_entry.id   43d848cec0771eb297354437fddfd789
#
_cell.length_a   1.000
_cell.length_b   1.000
_cell.length_c   1.000
_cell.angle_alpha   90.00
_cell.angle_beta   90.00
_cell.angle_gamma   90.00
#
_symmetry.space_group_name_H-M   'P 1'
#
loop_
_entity.id
_entity.type
_entity.pdbx_description
1 polymer ?
#
loop_
_entity_poly.entity_id
_entity_poly.type
_entity_poly.pdbx_seq_one_letter_code
_entity_poly.pdbx_strand_id
1 'polypeptide(L)'
;MVVWVGVYAILPPPTTPYILSEGLKNGSIRRTWVSVDDMAPVLLRSVVAAEDANFCLHWGFDMRQLRAAIADGGNRGASTLTQQTVKNVWLWHGRSWPRKALEATFTPIAELFWSKRRILEIYLNMAEFDTGVFGAEAAAQHHFGRRAADLTAIQAALLAAVLPNPKERQAVNPSSATQRRASAIADGAATIRRDGRSDCFE
;
A
#
# COMPACT_ATOMS: atom_id res chain seq x y z
N MET A 1 5.99 21.20 5.96
CA MET A 1 5.80 19.77 5.89
C MET A 1 5.16 19.18 7.14
N VAL A 2 5.69 19.35 8.34
CA VAL A 2 5.10 18.85 9.62
C VAL A 2 3.63 19.21 9.76
N VAL A 3 3.25 20.45 9.38
CA VAL A 3 1.84 20.89 9.37
C VAL A 3 0.96 20.01 8.47
N TRP A 4 1.43 19.67 7.27
CA TRP A 4 0.68 18.80 6.35
C TRP A 4 0.58 17.36 6.85
N VAL A 5 1.62 16.87 7.53
CA VAL A 5 1.56 15.55 8.20
C VAL A 5 0.47 15.59 9.28
N GLY A 6 0.44 16.64 10.10
CA GLY A 6 -0.62 16.82 11.11
C GLY A 6 -2.02 16.92 10.49
N VAL A 7 -2.18 17.68 9.41
CA VAL A 7 -3.47 17.80 8.68
C VAL A 7 -3.93 16.45 8.15
N TYR A 8 -3.03 15.67 7.54
CA TYR A 8 -3.37 14.36 6.98
C TYR A 8 -3.50 13.24 8.02
N ALA A 9 -3.21 13.53 9.29
CA ALA A 9 -3.61 12.63 10.38
C ALA A 9 -5.14 12.51 10.50
N ILE A 10 -5.87 13.56 10.08
CA ILE A 10 -7.33 13.65 10.20
C ILE A 10 -7.99 13.71 8.82
N LEU A 11 -7.52 14.61 7.95
CA LEU A 11 -8.14 14.84 6.64
C LEU A 11 -7.48 13.95 5.55
N PRO A 12 -8.25 13.48 4.58
CA PRO A 12 -7.70 12.77 3.44
C PRO A 12 -6.85 13.71 2.58
N PRO A 13 -5.65 13.27 2.11
CA PRO A 13 -4.91 14.01 1.10
C PRO A 13 -5.76 14.19 -0.17
N PRO A 14 -5.94 15.42 -0.67
CA PRO A 14 -6.84 15.66 -1.81
C PRO A 14 -6.26 15.07 -3.12
N THR A 15 -4.96 15.14 -3.28
CA THR A 15 -4.21 14.57 -4.39
C THR A 15 -2.73 14.44 -4.03
N THR A 16 -1.94 13.83 -4.91
CA THR A 16 -0.49 13.68 -4.73
C THR A 16 0.27 14.05 -6.00
N PRO A 17 1.57 14.40 -5.92
CA PRO A 17 2.37 14.67 -7.11
C PRO A 17 2.33 13.53 -8.13
N TYR A 18 2.28 12.28 -7.64
CA TYR A 18 2.19 11.11 -8.52
C TYR A 18 0.84 11.03 -9.23
N ILE A 19 -0.28 11.14 -8.51
CA ILE A 19 -1.63 11.12 -9.10
C ILE A 19 -1.77 12.24 -10.15
N LEU A 20 -1.29 13.44 -9.85
CA LEU A 20 -1.30 14.54 -10.82
C LEU A 20 -0.48 14.23 -12.07
N SER A 21 0.72 13.66 -11.90
CA SER A 21 1.57 13.32 -13.04
C SER A 21 0.97 12.22 -13.91
N GLU A 22 0.31 11.23 -13.32
CA GLU A 22 -0.37 10.17 -14.07
C GLU A 22 -1.65 10.69 -14.75
N GLY A 23 -2.36 11.63 -14.12
CA GLY A 23 -3.50 12.30 -14.75
C GLY A 23 -3.12 13.08 -16.00
N LEU A 24 -1.98 13.77 -15.97
CA LEU A 24 -1.46 14.49 -17.14
C LEU A 24 -1.02 13.53 -18.27
N LYS A 25 -0.52 12.34 -17.93
CA LYS A 25 -0.07 11.35 -18.92
C LYS A 25 -1.23 10.56 -19.53
N ASN A 26 -2.18 10.14 -18.69
CA ASN A 26 -3.22 9.18 -19.08
C ASN A 26 -4.58 9.83 -19.37
N GLY A 27 -4.73 11.15 -19.12
CA GLY A 27 -5.95 11.94 -19.40
C GLY A 27 -7.13 11.69 -18.44
N SER A 28 -7.14 10.60 -17.69
CA SER A 28 -8.20 10.30 -16.71
C SER A 28 -7.64 9.54 -15.50
N ILE A 29 -8.16 9.86 -14.32
CA ILE A 29 -7.86 9.18 -13.06
C ILE A 29 -9.16 8.69 -12.44
N ARG A 30 -9.18 7.43 -12.02
CA ARG A 30 -10.26 6.85 -11.21
C ARG A 30 -9.76 6.76 -9.78
N ARG A 31 -10.42 7.46 -8.87
CA ARG A 31 -10.11 7.43 -7.45
C ARG A 31 -11.36 7.76 -6.65
N THR A 32 -11.66 6.92 -5.68
CA THR A 32 -12.70 7.14 -4.67
C THR A 32 -12.09 6.87 -3.30
N TRP A 33 -12.09 7.90 -2.43
CA TRP A 33 -11.65 7.73 -1.06
C TRP A 33 -12.72 7.01 -0.25
N VAL A 34 -12.32 6.01 0.51
CA VAL A 34 -13.16 5.33 1.50
C VAL A 34 -12.40 5.19 2.81
N SER A 35 -13.14 5.25 3.93
CA SER A 35 -12.56 4.96 5.25
C SER A 35 -12.05 3.52 5.29
N VAL A 36 -11.04 3.27 6.11
CA VAL A 36 -10.56 1.92 6.38
C VAL A 36 -11.67 1.04 6.99
N ASP A 37 -12.65 1.63 7.68
CA ASP A 37 -13.84 0.94 8.21
C ASP A 37 -14.78 0.43 7.11
N ASP A 38 -14.74 1.05 5.93
CA ASP A 38 -15.51 0.66 4.75
C ASP A 38 -14.72 -0.27 3.81
N MET A 39 -13.62 -0.83 4.26
CA MET A 39 -12.82 -1.81 3.52
C MET A 39 -12.95 -3.20 4.18
N ALA A 40 -12.95 -4.25 3.38
CA ALA A 40 -12.94 -5.62 3.91
C ALA A 40 -11.67 -5.84 4.77
N PRO A 41 -11.77 -6.31 6.01
CA PRO A 41 -10.59 -6.58 6.86
C PRO A 41 -9.57 -7.51 6.19
N VAL A 42 -10.02 -8.43 5.36
CA VAL A 42 -9.13 -9.31 4.61
C VAL A 42 -8.29 -8.55 3.57
N LEU A 43 -8.75 -7.41 3.05
CA LEU A 43 -7.95 -6.56 2.16
C LEU A 43 -6.79 -5.92 2.93
N LEU A 44 -7.06 -5.39 4.12
CA LEU A 44 -6.05 -4.79 4.99
C LEU A 44 -4.93 -5.81 5.28
N ARG A 45 -5.31 -7.01 5.73
CA ARG A 45 -4.37 -8.10 6.01
C ARG A 45 -3.61 -8.57 4.76
N SER A 46 -4.27 -8.63 3.60
CA SER A 46 -3.62 -9.04 2.35
C SER A 46 -2.54 -8.05 1.91
N VAL A 47 -2.80 -6.77 2.04
CA VAL A 47 -1.81 -5.72 1.70
C VAL A 47 -0.65 -5.74 2.70
N VAL A 48 -0.93 -5.87 3.99
CA VAL A 48 0.12 -6.00 5.02
C VAL A 48 0.94 -7.27 4.80
N ALA A 49 0.31 -8.41 4.50
CA ALA A 49 1.02 -9.66 4.19
C ALA A 49 1.91 -9.56 2.95
N ALA A 50 1.47 -8.80 1.93
CA ALA A 50 2.17 -8.65 0.66
C ALA A 50 3.37 -7.71 0.74
N GLU A 51 3.25 -6.61 1.48
CA GLU A 51 4.16 -5.47 1.44
C GLU A 51 4.97 -5.29 2.74
N ASP A 52 4.41 -5.67 3.90
CA ASP A 52 5.03 -5.39 5.19
C ASP A 52 4.46 -6.28 6.31
N ALA A 53 4.75 -7.58 6.28
CA ALA A 53 4.19 -8.56 7.19
C ALA A 53 4.48 -8.28 8.70
N ASN A 54 5.43 -7.40 9.01
CA ASN A 54 5.79 -6.98 10.36
C ASN A 54 5.29 -5.57 10.71
N PHE A 55 4.32 -5.04 9.98
CA PHE A 55 3.88 -3.63 10.05
C PHE A 55 3.59 -3.14 11.48
N CYS A 56 2.96 -3.97 12.32
CA CYS A 56 2.69 -3.63 13.72
C CYS A 56 3.92 -3.73 14.65
N LEU A 57 5.03 -4.32 14.18
CA LEU A 57 6.19 -4.67 15.02
C LEU A 57 7.36 -3.69 14.88
N HIS A 58 7.24 -2.68 14.04
CA HIS A 58 8.29 -1.68 13.84
C HIS A 58 7.72 -0.27 13.75
N TRP A 59 8.59 0.71 13.88
CA TRP A 59 8.27 2.13 13.83
C TRP A 59 8.87 2.76 12.55
N GLY A 60 8.20 2.49 11.43
CA GLY A 60 8.53 3.00 10.10
C GLY A 60 9.61 2.26 9.34
N PHE A 61 10.50 1.54 10.01
CA PHE A 61 11.59 0.78 9.39
C PHE A 61 11.66 -0.64 9.96
N ASP A 62 11.52 -1.65 9.11
CA ASP A 62 11.83 -3.03 9.50
C ASP A 62 13.34 -3.29 9.35
N MET A 63 14.06 -3.12 10.46
CA MET A 63 15.51 -3.29 10.47
C MET A 63 15.96 -4.72 10.19
N ARG A 64 15.10 -5.73 10.44
CA ARG A 64 15.40 -7.14 10.09
C ARG A 64 15.32 -7.34 8.59
N GLN A 65 14.24 -6.86 7.96
CA GLN A 65 14.08 -6.91 6.51
C GLN A 65 15.16 -6.10 5.80
N LEU A 66 15.52 -4.94 6.32
CA LEU A 66 16.58 -4.11 5.75
C LEU A 66 17.94 -4.84 5.78
N ARG A 67 18.31 -5.45 6.91
CA ARG A 67 19.55 -6.23 7.01
C ARG A 67 19.53 -7.43 6.08
N ALA A 68 18.42 -8.16 6.00
CA ALA A 68 18.27 -9.29 5.10
C ALA A 68 18.40 -8.87 3.62
N ALA A 69 17.81 -7.73 3.23
CA ALA A 69 17.93 -7.21 1.87
C ALA A 69 19.37 -6.79 1.52
N ILE A 70 20.10 -6.19 2.47
CA ILE A 70 21.52 -5.85 2.28
C ILE A 70 22.36 -7.13 2.11
N ALA A 71 22.13 -8.14 2.93
CA ALA A 71 22.83 -9.42 2.85
C ALA A 71 22.57 -10.18 1.55
N ASP A 72 21.38 -9.98 0.95
CA ASP A 72 20.95 -10.56 -0.34
C ASP A 72 21.38 -9.70 -1.56
N GLY A 73 22.29 -8.74 -1.39
CA GLY A 73 22.78 -7.88 -2.46
C GLY A 73 21.77 -6.86 -2.97
N GLY A 74 20.71 -6.55 -2.20
CA GLY A 74 19.70 -5.56 -2.57
C GLY A 74 18.63 -6.07 -3.56
N ASN A 75 18.57 -7.36 -3.81
CA ASN A 75 17.62 -7.98 -4.74
C ASN A 75 16.18 -8.01 -4.20
N ARG A 76 16.00 -7.87 -2.87
CA ARG A 76 14.69 -7.83 -2.22
C ARG A 76 14.27 -6.40 -1.90
N GLY A 77 12.97 -6.12 -2.09
CA GLY A 77 12.38 -4.88 -1.56
C GLY A 77 12.36 -4.90 -0.02
N ALA A 78 12.88 -3.84 0.61
CA ALA A 78 12.88 -3.69 2.06
C ALA A 78 12.14 -2.42 2.52
N SER A 79 11.36 -1.80 1.62
CA SER A 79 10.59 -0.59 1.95
C SER A 79 9.29 -1.00 2.64
N THR A 80 9.05 -0.42 3.81
CA THR A 80 7.84 -0.64 4.62
C THR A 80 6.62 0.08 4.02
N LEU A 81 5.42 -0.27 4.50
CA LEU A 81 4.17 0.43 4.13
C LEU A 81 4.25 1.92 4.45
N THR A 82 4.83 2.30 5.60
CA THR A 82 4.99 3.72 5.97
C THR A 82 5.88 4.45 4.98
N GLN A 83 7.01 3.88 4.59
CA GLN A 83 7.90 4.45 3.57
C GLN A 83 7.19 4.61 2.22
N GLN A 84 6.43 3.60 1.81
CA GLN A 84 5.65 3.65 0.56
C GLN A 84 4.55 4.71 0.64
N THR A 85 3.85 4.85 1.77
CA THR A 85 2.83 5.87 1.99
C THR A 85 3.43 7.27 1.90
N VAL A 86 4.53 7.52 2.59
CA VAL A 86 5.29 8.79 2.51
C VAL A 86 5.67 9.12 1.07
N LYS A 87 6.24 8.14 0.35
CA LYS A 87 6.59 8.30 -1.05
C LYS A 87 5.36 8.68 -1.89
N ASN A 88 4.26 7.96 -1.74
CA ASN A 88 3.06 8.16 -2.57
C ASN A 88 2.39 9.51 -2.30
N VAL A 89 2.44 10.01 -1.06
CA VAL A 89 1.78 11.28 -0.68
C VAL A 89 2.59 12.50 -1.07
N TRP A 90 3.91 12.50 -0.89
CA TRP A 90 4.72 13.72 -1.01
C TRP A 90 5.83 13.69 -2.03
N LEU A 91 6.26 12.50 -2.48
CA LEU A 91 7.44 12.37 -3.31
C LEU A 91 7.08 11.96 -4.75
N TRP A 92 8.06 12.06 -5.61
CA TRP A 92 7.93 11.63 -7.00
C TRP A 92 8.29 10.15 -7.17
N HIS A 93 7.82 9.54 -8.24
CA HIS A 93 8.20 8.18 -8.62
C HIS A 93 9.52 8.18 -9.40
N GLY A 94 10.23 7.08 -9.32
CA GLY A 94 11.57 6.90 -9.89
C GLY A 94 12.62 6.58 -8.82
N ARG A 95 13.75 6.07 -9.26
CA ARG A 95 14.87 5.69 -8.38
C ARG A 95 15.85 6.84 -8.31
N SER A 96 15.96 7.51 -7.15
CA SER A 96 16.99 8.50 -6.88
C SER A 96 17.37 8.50 -5.40
N TRP A 97 18.63 8.71 -5.10
CA TRP A 97 19.14 8.80 -3.74
C TRP A 97 18.54 9.99 -2.96
N PRO A 98 18.43 11.22 -3.53
CA PRO A 98 17.78 12.33 -2.83
C PRO A 98 16.34 12.02 -2.41
N ARG A 99 15.55 11.41 -3.32
CA ARG A 99 14.18 11.00 -2.98
C ARG A 99 14.17 9.97 -1.83
N LYS A 100 15.08 8.99 -1.86
CA LYS A 100 15.14 7.96 -0.81
C LYS A 100 15.58 8.55 0.53
N ALA A 101 16.44 9.55 0.54
CA ALA A 101 16.81 10.28 1.75
C ALA A 101 15.62 11.06 2.33
N LEU A 102 14.84 11.74 1.48
CA LEU A 102 13.60 12.42 1.92
C LEU A 102 12.57 11.42 2.45
N GLU A 103 12.38 10.29 1.79
CA GLU A 103 11.51 9.21 2.25
C GLU A 103 11.92 8.74 3.65
N ALA A 104 13.23 8.49 3.86
CA ALA A 104 13.76 8.07 5.16
C ALA A 104 13.58 9.14 6.25
N THR A 105 13.71 10.43 5.90
CA THR A 105 13.50 11.54 6.84
C THR A 105 12.02 11.70 7.21
N PHE A 106 11.11 11.51 6.26
CA PHE A 106 9.68 11.74 6.48
C PHE A 106 8.97 10.56 7.12
N THR A 107 9.50 9.36 6.99
CA THR A 107 8.95 8.14 7.59
C THR A 107 8.75 8.24 9.11
N PRO A 108 9.76 8.61 9.93
CA PRO A 108 9.58 8.74 11.37
C PRO A 108 8.61 9.87 11.74
N ILE A 109 8.53 10.94 10.93
CA ILE A 109 7.57 12.01 11.17
C ILE A 109 6.13 11.50 10.94
N ALA A 110 5.91 10.72 9.89
CA ALA A 110 4.61 10.09 9.65
C ALA A 110 4.21 9.16 10.81
N GLU A 111 5.12 8.30 11.27
CA GLU A 111 4.86 7.40 12.42
C GLU A 111 4.61 8.14 13.74
N LEU A 112 5.15 9.34 13.91
CA LEU A 112 4.89 10.16 15.10
C LEU A 112 3.46 10.71 15.14
N PHE A 113 2.89 11.05 13.98
CA PHE A 113 1.59 11.72 13.89
C PHE A 113 0.46 10.80 13.45
N TRP A 114 0.75 9.67 12.79
CA TRP A 114 -0.25 8.76 12.22
C TRP A 114 -0.21 7.41 12.93
N SER A 115 -1.38 6.93 13.31
CA SER A 115 -1.52 5.53 13.73
C SER A 115 -1.24 4.59 12.55
N LYS A 116 -0.89 3.35 12.83
CA LYS A 116 -0.73 2.30 11.81
C LYS A 116 -1.97 2.15 10.95
N ARG A 117 -3.15 2.22 11.58
CA ARG A 117 -4.44 2.21 10.89
C ARG A 117 -4.55 3.37 9.89
N ARG A 118 -4.17 4.60 10.29
CA ARG A 118 -4.20 5.77 9.40
C ARG A 118 -3.19 5.67 8.27
N ILE A 119 -1.99 5.17 8.53
CA ILE A 119 -0.97 4.93 7.49
C ILE A 119 -1.52 3.97 6.44
N LEU A 120 -2.12 2.86 6.86
CA LEU A 120 -2.69 1.87 5.95
C LEU A 120 -3.91 2.42 5.19
N GLU A 121 -4.76 3.23 5.82
CA GLU A 121 -5.88 3.92 5.17
C GLU A 121 -5.39 4.83 4.04
N ILE A 122 -4.40 5.67 4.33
CA ILE A 122 -3.82 6.58 3.33
C ILE A 122 -3.17 5.76 2.21
N TYR A 123 -2.40 4.71 2.54
CA TYR A 123 -1.79 3.83 1.55
C TYR A 123 -2.81 3.24 0.59
N LEU A 124 -3.87 2.63 1.13
CA LEU A 124 -4.92 1.97 0.36
C LEU A 124 -5.75 2.92 -0.50
N ASN A 125 -5.78 4.20 -0.18
CA ASN A 125 -6.47 5.23 -0.96
C ASN A 125 -5.57 5.96 -1.98
N MET A 126 -4.23 5.80 -1.87
CA MET A 126 -3.26 6.49 -2.72
C MET A 126 -2.44 5.57 -3.61
N ALA A 127 -2.41 4.26 -3.34
CA ALA A 127 -1.70 3.30 -4.18
C ALA A 127 -2.37 3.16 -5.54
N GLU A 128 -1.56 3.02 -6.59
CA GLU A 128 -2.03 2.65 -7.92
C GLU A 128 -2.21 1.14 -8.01
N PHE A 129 -3.33 0.67 -8.54
CA PHE A 129 -3.68 -0.75 -8.71
C PHE A 129 -3.81 -1.17 -10.17
N ASP A 130 -3.90 -0.20 -11.06
CA ASP A 130 -3.85 -0.34 -12.52
C ASP A 130 -3.56 1.04 -13.10
N THR A 131 -3.25 1.14 -14.39
CA THR A 131 -2.98 2.42 -15.07
C THR A 131 -4.12 3.42 -14.83
N GLY A 132 -3.84 4.49 -14.08
CA GLY A 132 -4.80 5.53 -13.73
C GLY A 132 -5.90 5.11 -12.72
N VAL A 133 -5.79 3.94 -12.09
CA VAL A 133 -6.72 3.46 -11.06
C VAL A 133 -6.06 3.54 -9.69
N PHE A 134 -6.49 4.49 -8.89
CA PHE A 134 -5.93 4.79 -7.58
C PHE A 134 -6.92 4.50 -6.45
N GLY A 135 -6.43 3.81 -5.44
CA GLY A 135 -7.20 3.47 -4.25
C GLY A 135 -7.99 2.17 -4.37
N ALA A 136 -8.17 1.54 -3.21
CA ALA A 136 -8.77 0.21 -3.09
C ALA A 136 -10.23 0.15 -3.58
N GLU A 137 -11.03 1.20 -3.35
CA GLU A 137 -12.42 1.25 -3.82
C GLU A 137 -12.49 1.29 -5.34
N ALA A 138 -11.73 2.21 -5.96
CA ALA A 138 -11.69 2.30 -7.42
C ALA A 138 -11.14 1.01 -8.05
N ALA A 139 -10.16 0.37 -7.41
CA ALA A 139 -9.61 -0.91 -7.86
C ALA A 139 -10.62 -2.06 -7.75
N ALA A 140 -11.36 -2.16 -6.64
CA ALA A 140 -12.39 -3.17 -6.43
C ALA A 140 -13.50 -3.04 -7.47
N GLN A 141 -13.95 -1.82 -7.74
CA GLN A 141 -14.95 -1.54 -8.77
C GLN A 141 -14.41 -1.86 -10.17
N HIS A 142 -13.17 -1.41 -10.47
CA HIS A 142 -12.56 -1.59 -11.79
C HIS A 142 -12.34 -3.06 -12.14
N HIS A 143 -11.78 -3.82 -11.22
CA HIS A 143 -11.41 -5.21 -11.48
C HIS A 143 -12.53 -6.22 -11.25
N PHE A 144 -13.41 -5.96 -10.28
CA PHE A 144 -14.39 -6.96 -9.83
C PHE A 144 -15.85 -6.48 -9.82
N GLY A 145 -16.13 -5.20 -10.12
CA GLY A 145 -17.47 -4.62 -10.03
C GLY A 145 -18.05 -4.66 -8.60
N ARG A 146 -17.19 -4.60 -7.58
CA ARG A 146 -17.57 -4.69 -6.17
C ARG A 146 -17.00 -3.52 -5.37
N ARG A 147 -17.60 -3.23 -4.22
CA ARG A 147 -17.02 -2.28 -3.26
C ARG A 147 -15.81 -2.92 -2.55
N ALA A 148 -14.90 -2.11 -2.06
CA ALA A 148 -13.76 -2.58 -1.26
C ALA A 148 -14.20 -3.36 -0.01
N ALA A 149 -15.36 -3.02 0.57
CA ALA A 149 -15.98 -3.72 1.69
C ALA A 149 -16.42 -5.16 1.37
N ASP A 150 -16.74 -5.45 0.11
CA ASP A 150 -17.35 -6.72 -0.32
C ASP A 150 -16.34 -7.67 -0.98
N LEU A 151 -15.04 -7.37 -0.90
CA LEU A 151 -13.99 -8.19 -1.49
C LEU A 151 -13.86 -9.54 -0.76
N THR A 152 -13.80 -10.61 -1.53
CA THR A 152 -13.44 -11.93 -1.02
C THR A 152 -11.95 -12.03 -0.73
N ALA A 153 -11.51 -13.04 0.02
CA ALA A 153 -10.11 -13.25 0.35
C ALA A 153 -9.22 -13.37 -0.89
N ILE A 154 -9.69 -14.07 -1.93
CA ILE A 154 -8.90 -14.21 -3.17
C ILE A 154 -8.85 -12.90 -3.97
N GLN A 155 -9.93 -12.14 -4.02
CA GLN A 155 -9.95 -10.84 -4.69
C GLN A 155 -9.03 -9.83 -3.99
N ALA A 156 -9.08 -9.79 -2.66
CA ALA A 156 -8.18 -8.97 -1.85
C ALA A 156 -6.70 -9.33 -2.06
N ALA A 157 -6.39 -10.62 -2.09
CA ALA A 157 -5.04 -11.11 -2.35
C ALA A 157 -4.57 -10.81 -3.79
N LEU A 158 -5.46 -10.85 -4.78
CA LEU A 158 -5.15 -10.46 -6.16
C LEU A 158 -4.83 -8.98 -6.27
N LEU A 159 -5.62 -8.09 -5.62
CA LEU A 159 -5.30 -6.67 -5.55
C LEU A 159 -3.95 -6.41 -4.88
N ALA A 160 -3.66 -7.10 -3.78
CA ALA A 160 -2.36 -6.99 -3.13
C ALA A 160 -1.20 -7.53 -4.00
N ALA A 161 -1.45 -8.55 -4.82
CA ALA A 161 -0.43 -9.15 -5.68
C ALA A 161 0.00 -8.26 -6.84
N VAL A 162 -0.84 -7.33 -7.30
CA VAL A 162 -0.50 -6.41 -8.40
C VAL A 162 0.30 -5.18 -7.94
N LEU A 163 0.22 -4.79 -6.68
CA LEU A 163 0.85 -3.57 -6.14
C LEU A 163 2.32 -3.34 -6.52
N PRO A 164 3.21 -4.34 -6.55
CA PRO A 164 4.60 -4.11 -6.93
C PRO A 164 4.81 -3.62 -8.37
N ASN A 165 3.86 -3.94 -9.27
CA ASN A 165 3.91 -3.51 -10.67
C ASN A 165 2.48 -3.48 -11.26
N PRO A 166 1.65 -2.49 -10.85
CA PRO A 166 0.23 -2.46 -11.15
C PRO A 166 -0.06 -2.23 -12.64
N LYS A 167 0.86 -1.67 -13.40
CA LYS A 167 0.66 -1.42 -14.84
C LYS A 167 0.91 -2.64 -15.72
N GLU A 168 1.58 -3.66 -15.19
CA GLU A 168 1.90 -4.89 -15.94
C GLU A 168 1.18 -6.12 -15.39
N ARG A 169 0.84 -6.12 -14.09
CA ARG A 169 0.14 -7.24 -13.47
C ARG A 169 -1.36 -7.03 -13.52
N GLN A 170 -2.08 -8.07 -13.84
CA GLN A 170 -3.54 -8.04 -13.93
C GLN A 170 -4.17 -8.81 -12.76
N ALA A 171 -5.20 -8.20 -12.13
CA ALA A 171 -5.94 -8.83 -11.05
C ALA A 171 -7.07 -9.75 -11.58
N VAL A 172 -7.65 -9.46 -12.74
CA VAL A 172 -8.76 -10.25 -13.34
C VAL A 172 -8.11 -11.28 -14.23
N ASN A 173 -7.37 -11.45 -14.97
CA ASN A 173 -6.75 -12.56 -15.72
C ASN A 173 -5.26 -12.71 -15.31
N PRO A 174 -5.01 -13.08 -14.04
CA PRO A 174 -3.67 -13.09 -13.51
C PRO A 174 -2.82 -14.14 -14.20
N SER A 175 -1.55 -13.80 -14.47
CA SER A 175 -0.56 -14.80 -14.88
C SER A 175 -0.40 -15.86 -13.77
N SER A 176 0.13 -17.03 -14.12
CA SER A 176 0.40 -18.10 -13.15
C SER A 176 1.32 -17.63 -12.01
N ALA A 177 2.24 -16.71 -12.28
CA ALA A 177 3.10 -16.11 -11.26
C ALA A 177 2.30 -15.19 -10.31
N THR A 178 1.43 -14.33 -10.86
CA THR A 178 0.55 -13.47 -10.05
C THR A 178 -0.42 -14.29 -9.22
N GLN A 179 -0.96 -15.38 -9.77
CA GLN A 179 -1.87 -16.27 -9.05
C GLN A 179 -1.18 -17.00 -7.90
N ARG A 180 0.03 -17.55 -8.10
CA ARG A 180 0.82 -18.14 -7.01
C ARG A 180 1.14 -17.11 -5.92
N ARG A 181 1.49 -15.88 -6.30
CA ARG A 181 1.71 -14.79 -5.34
C ARG A 181 0.43 -14.48 -4.55
N ALA A 182 -0.72 -14.38 -5.21
CA ALA A 182 -2.00 -14.13 -4.54
C ALA A 182 -2.36 -15.25 -3.56
N SER A 183 -2.13 -16.51 -3.90
CA SER A 183 -2.34 -17.64 -2.96
C SER A 183 -1.46 -17.51 -1.72
N ALA A 184 -0.17 -17.22 -1.89
CA ALA A 184 0.75 -17.01 -0.76
C ALA A 184 0.35 -15.79 0.11
N ILE A 185 -0.18 -14.72 -0.51
CA ILE A 185 -0.69 -13.55 0.19
C ILE A 185 -1.95 -13.90 0.99
N ALA A 186 -2.88 -14.69 0.44
CA ALA A 186 -4.08 -15.12 1.14
C ALA A 186 -3.73 -15.96 2.39
N ASP A 187 -2.77 -16.87 2.27
CA ASP A 187 -2.24 -17.66 3.40
C ASP A 187 -1.55 -16.75 4.43
N GLY A 188 -0.77 -15.78 3.98
CA GLY A 188 -0.15 -14.77 4.83
C GLY A 188 -1.17 -13.92 5.60
N ALA A 189 -2.23 -13.48 4.93
CA ALA A 189 -3.33 -12.72 5.55
C ALA A 189 -4.07 -13.53 6.61
N ALA A 190 -4.33 -14.81 6.35
CA ALA A 190 -4.92 -15.73 7.32
C ALA A 190 -4.00 -15.95 8.53
N THR A 191 -2.68 -16.01 8.29
CA THR A 191 -1.67 -16.14 9.36
C THR A 191 -1.61 -14.88 10.22
N ILE A 192 -1.58 -13.68 9.62
CA ILE A 192 -1.61 -12.40 10.34
C ILE A 192 -2.82 -12.32 11.27
N ARG A 193 -4.01 -12.74 10.80
CA ARG A 193 -5.23 -12.78 11.61
C ARG A 193 -5.07 -13.75 12.80
N ARG A 194 -4.59 -14.95 12.56
CA ARG A 194 -4.44 -15.99 13.57
C ARG A 194 -3.45 -15.61 14.66
N ASP A 195 -2.38 -14.91 14.29
CA ASP A 195 -1.30 -14.53 15.18
C ASP A 195 -1.56 -13.19 15.90
N GLY A 196 -2.72 -12.52 15.69
CA GLY A 196 -3.06 -11.22 16.29
C GLY A 196 -2.21 -10.05 15.75
N ARG A 197 -1.50 -10.23 14.63
CA ARG A 197 -0.63 -9.17 14.05
C ARG A 197 -1.42 -8.11 13.26
N SER A 198 -2.74 -8.13 13.31
CA SER A 198 -3.62 -7.11 12.74
C SER A 198 -4.09 -6.06 13.74
N ASP A 199 -3.87 -6.26 15.04
CA ASP A 199 -4.43 -5.45 16.12
C ASP A 199 -4.10 -3.94 16.03
N CYS A 200 -3.02 -3.57 15.37
CA CYS A 200 -2.62 -2.16 15.24
C CYS A 200 -3.35 -1.43 14.10
N PHE A 201 -4.09 -2.13 13.23
CA PHE A 201 -4.77 -1.53 12.07
C PHE A 201 -6.21 -2.02 11.83
N GLU A 202 -6.70 -3.05 12.52
CA GLU A 202 -8.10 -3.53 12.52
C GLU A 202 -9.00 -3.01 13.64
#